data_ed6728b9a9011cf9b937dbc6664ca335
#
_entry.id   ed6728b9a9011cf9b937dbc6664ca335
#
_cell.length_a   1.000
_cell.length_b   1.000
_cell.length_c   1.000
_cell.angle_alpha   90.00
_cell.angle_beta   90.00
_cell.angle_gamma   90.00
#
_symmetry.space_group_name_H-M   'P 1'
#
loop_
_entity.id
_entity.type
_entity.pdbx_description
1 polymer ?
#
loop_
_entity_poly.entity_id
_entity_poly.type
_entity_poly.pdbx_seq_one_letter_code
_entity_poly.pdbx_strand_id
1 'polypeptide(L)'
;VVKKADIGGKRLISLAPTAWVRWVTQQSDVVAQEILGSDFQWLSRENDVLVKVQSSTYGEFLVLNELQLRYNLKLPVRMRAYAALAEEKYGLPTYPVLVNILPPSETVQIRERFESNFLGLQARQDYRVINLWEVDAKIVFEQSLTALLPFVPVLKMEERQALCGKP
;
A
#
# COMPACT_ATOMS: atom_id res chain seq x y z
N VAL A 1 6.04 18.12 10.45
CA VAL A 1 5.58 17.95 9.04
C VAL A 1 5.10 16.53 8.76
N VAL A 2 5.63 15.50 9.46
CA VAL A 2 5.31 14.07 9.25
C VAL A 2 3.85 13.72 9.61
N LYS A 3 3.26 14.33 10.63
CA LYS A 3 1.87 14.03 11.08
C LYS A 3 0.76 14.38 10.06
N LYS A 4 0.98 15.29 9.12
CA LYS A 4 -0.07 15.70 8.18
C LYS A 4 -0.26 14.73 7.01
N ALA A 5 0.80 14.05 6.57
CA ALA A 5 0.70 13.04 5.50
C ALA A 5 0.00 11.78 5.99
N ASP A 6 0.23 11.39 7.24
CA ASP A 6 -0.34 10.21 7.89
C ASP A 6 -1.87 10.31 8.06
N ILE A 7 -2.36 11.47 8.50
CA ILE A 7 -3.81 11.74 8.58
C ILE A 7 -4.46 11.74 7.18
N GLY A 8 -3.71 12.13 6.15
CA GLY A 8 -4.17 12.14 4.77
C GLY A 8 -4.44 10.74 4.21
N GLY A 9 -3.52 9.78 4.40
CA GLY A 9 -3.63 8.40 3.91
C GLY A 9 -4.86 7.67 4.48
N LYS A 10 -5.02 7.70 5.80
CA LYS A 10 -6.19 7.11 6.48
C LYS A 10 -7.51 7.67 5.92
N ARG A 11 -7.59 8.99 5.78
CA ARG A 11 -8.80 9.66 5.29
C ARG A 11 -9.12 9.32 3.84
N LEU A 12 -8.10 9.23 2.97
CA LEU A 12 -8.28 8.89 1.56
C LEU A 12 -8.77 7.46 1.36
N ILE A 13 -8.17 6.49 2.04
CA ILE A 13 -8.59 5.08 1.97
C ILE A 13 -10.01 4.92 2.52
N SER A 14 -10.36 5.67 3.58
CA SER A 14 -11.71 5.65 4.19
C SER A 14 -12.81 6.11 3.24
N LEU A 15 -12.52 6.88 2.20
CA LEU A 15 -13.52 7.35 1.23
C LEU A 15 -14.10 6.20 0.39
N ALA A 16 -13.28 5.20 0.03
CA ALA A 16 -13.71 4.07 -0.80
C ALA A 16 -12.90 2.81 -0.45
N PRO A 17 -13.05 2.25 0.77
CA PRO A 17 -12.17 1.19 1.25
C PRO A 17 -12.27 -0.09 0.43
N THR A 18 -13.44 -0.50 -0.02
CA THR A 18 -13.61 -1.69 -0.87
C THR A 18 -12.91 -1.51 -2.23
N ALA A 19 -13.07 -0.36 -2.89
CA ALA A 19 -12.39 -0.10 -4.16
C ALA A 19 -10.86 -0.09 -3.97
N TRP A 20 -10.38 0.51 -2.89
CA TRP A 20 -8.97 0.52 -2.54
C TRP A 20 -8.40 -0.89 -2.35
N VAL A 21 -9.04 -1.73 -1.50
CA VAL A 21 -8.52 -3.07 -1.21
C VAL A 21 -8.58 -3.99 -2.43
N ARG A 22 -9.58 -3.88 -3.30
CA ARG A 22 -9.63 -4.58 -4.58
C ARG A 22 -8.46 -4.21 -5.47
N TRP A 23 -8.16 -2.92 -5.58
CA TRP A 23 -7.05 -2.44 -6.38
C TRP A 23 -5.68 -2.93 -5.86
N VAL A 24 -5.39 -2.75 -4.58
CA VAL A 24 -4.08 -3.13 -4.02
C VAL A 24 -3.87 -4.64 -3.94
N THR A 25 -4.92 -5.42 -3.75
CA THR A 25 -4.85 -6.90 -3.70
C THR A 25 -4.97 -7.55 -5.07
N GLN A 26 -5.49 -6.81 -6.08
CA GLN A 26 -5.86 -7.34 -7.40
C GLN A 26 -6.88 -8.49 -7.32
N GLN A 27 -7.75 -8.48 -6.29
CA GLN A 27 -8.81 -9.45 -6.08
C GLN A 27 -10.18 -8.75 -6.16
N SER A 28 -11.00 -9.12 -7.15
CA SER A 28 -12.29 -8.47 -7.40
C SER A 28 -13.38 -8.83 -6.39
N ASP A 29 -13.26 -9.99 -5.73
CA ASP A 29 -14.22 -10.50 -4.76
C ASP A 29 -14.03 -9.97 -3.34
N VAL A 30 -12.94 -9.21 -3.10
CA VAL A 30 -12.64 -8.63 -1.79
C VAL A 30 -13.62 -7.50 -1.45
N VAL A 31 -14.13 -7.53 -0.22
CA VAL A 31 -14.99 -6.48 0.33
C VAL A 31 -14.42 -6.02 1.67
N ALA A 32 -14.18 -4.72 1.80
CA ALA A 32 -13.78 -4.13 3.08
C ALA A 32 -14.92 -4.21 4.07
N GLN A 33 -14.67 -4.81 5.24
CA GLN A 33 -15.64 -4.91 6.34
C GLN A 33 -15.44 -3.78 7.34
N GLU A 34 -14.20 -3.55 7.76
CA GLU A 34 -13.88 -2.61 8.82
C GLU A 34 -12.47 -2.03 8.65
N ILE A 35 -12.31 -0.76 8.98
CA ILE A 35 -11.00 -0.11 9.14
C ILE A 35 -10.59 -0.25 10.60
N LEU A 36 -9.58 -1.07 10.86
CA LEU A 36 -9.14 -1.41 12.21
C LEU A 36 -8.13 -0.40 12.76
N GLY A 37 -8.10 -0.27 14.09
CA GLY A 37 -7.03 0.46 14.76
C GLY A 37 -5.68 -0.22 14.56
N SER A 38 -4.68 0.56 14.17
CA SER A 38 -3.31 0.10 13.88
C SER A 38 -2.31 0.44 14.99
N ASP A 39 -2.80 0.85 16.17
CA ASP A 39 -1.96 1.15 17.31
C ASP A 39 -1.49 -0.14 17.98
N PHE A 40 -0.18 -0.35 18.00
CA PHE A 40 0.46 -1.47 18.67
C PHE A 40 1.09 -0.98 19.98
N GLN A 41 0.67 -1.56 21.12
CA GLN A 41 1.03 -1.10 22.47
C GLN A 41 2.54 -1.05 22.77
N TRP A 42 3.34 -1.83 22.07
CA TRP A 42 4.80 -1.95 22.32
C TRP A 42 5.67 -1.08 21.41
N LEU A 43 5.08 -0.57 20.34
CA LEU A 43 5.76 0.33 19.43
C LEU A 43 4.85 1.52 19.23
N SER A 44 5.30 2.68 19.64
CA SER A 44 4.67 3.99 19.34
C SER A 44 4.68 4.27 17.81
N ARG A 45 4.35 3.27 17.01
CA ARG A 45 4.34 3.30 15.55
C ARG A 45 2.97 2.90 15.06
N GLU A 46 2.36 3.80 14.37
CA GLU A 46 1.15 3.58 13.60
C GLU A 46 1.57 3.21 12.18
N ASN A 47 1.02 2.15 11.61
CA ASN A 47 0.98 1.98 10.16
C ASN A 47 -0.16 2.84 9.62
N ASP A 48 -0.11 3.18 8.35
CA ASP A 48 -1.04 4.16 7.80
C ASP A 48 -2.48 3.69 7.85
N VAL A 49 -2.80 2.49 7.34
CA VAL A 49 -4.17 1.95 7.39
C VAL A 49 -4.17 0.42 7.42
N LEU A 50 -4.95 -0.16 8.33
CA LEU A 50 -5.23 -1.59 8.40
C LEU A 50 -6.72 -1.82 8.12
N VAL A 51 -7.02 -2.63 7.10
CA VAL A 51 -8.40 -2.93 6.69
C VAL A 51 -8.67 -4.42 6.83
N LYS A 52 -9.72 -4.78 7.57
CA LYS A 52 -10.26 -6.15 7.57
C LYS A 52 -11.14 -6.34 6.34
N VAL A 53 -10.92 -7.41 5.61
CA VAL A 53 -11.61 -7.71 4.36
C VAL A 53 -12.20 -9.12 4.37
N GLN A 54 -13.22 -9.34 3.54
CA GLN A 54 -13.81 -10.63 3.25
C GLN A 54 -13.64 -10.93 1.76
N SER A 55 -13.18 -12.12 1.44
CA SER A 55 -13.12 -12.67 0.09
C SER A 55 -13.87 -13.99 0.03
N SER A 56 -14.60 -14.23 -1.05
CA SER A 56 -15.24 -15.53 -1.30
C SER A 56 -14.21 -16.63 -1.55
N THR A 57 -13.04 -16.26 -2.07
CA THR A 57 -11.96 -17.19 -2.42
C THR A 57 -11.02 -17.46 -1.25
N TYR A 58 -10.64 -16.40 -0.51
CA TYR A 58 -9.57 -16.47 0.51
C TYR A 58 -10.08 -16.37 1.95
N GLY A 59 -11.38 -16.15 2.18
CA GLY A 59 -11.95 -15.93 3.50
C GLY A 59 -11.64 -14.53 4.06
N GLU A 60 -11.57 -14.40 5.39
CA GLU A 60 -11.23 -13.15 6.06
C GLU A 60 -9.70 -12.97 6.15
N PHE A 61 -9.23 -11.77 5.86
CA PHE A 61 -7.83 -11.40 6.03
C PHE A 61 -7.66 -9.89 6.24
N LEU A 62 -6.44 -9.47 6.55
CA LEU A 62 -6.10 -8.06 6.75
C LEU A 62 -5.31 -7.53 5.54
N VAL A 63 -5.64 -6.32 5.11
CA VAL A 63 -4.82 -5.55 4.16
C VAL A 63 -4.14 -4.43 4.94
N LEU A 64 -2.82 -4.56 5.07
CA LEU A 64 -1.98 -3.58 5.75
C LEU A 64 -1.40 -2.64 4.71
N ASN A 65 -1.73 -1.36 4.79
CA ASN A 65 -1.28 -0.33 3.86
C ASN A 65 -0.27 0.59 4.55
N GLU A 66 0.91 0.71 3.97
CA GLU A 66 1.95 1.64 4.38
C GLU A 66 2.19 2.64 3.23
N LEU A 67 1.84 3.91 3.44
CA LEU A 67 2.03 4.98 2.46
C LEU A 67 3.31 5.75 2.77
N GLN A 68 4.23 5.80 1.81
CA GLN A 68 5.50 6.50 1.96
C GLN A 68 5.65 7.58 0.91
N LEU A 69 6.07 8.77 1.32
CA LEU A 69 6.40 9.82 0.36
C LEU A 69 7.54 9.36 -0.56
N ARG A 70 8.59 8.76 0.00
CA ARG A 70 9.71 8.15 -0.72
C ARG A 70 10.20 6.91 -0.01
N TYR A 71 10.60 5.91 -0.78
CA TYR A 71 11.19 4.67 -0.26
C TYR A 71 12.45 4.92 0.56
N ASN A 72 12.64 4.15 1.64
CA ASN A 72 13.87 4.10 2.42
C ASN A 72 14.21 2.66 2.85
N LEU A 73 15.49 2.42 3.18
CA LEU A 73 16.01 1.08 3.47
C LEU A 73 15.47 0.45 4.77
N LYS A 74 14.77 1.19 5.62
CA LYS A 74 14.15 0.66 6.86
C LYS A 74 12.77 0.04 6.61
N LEU A 75 12.17 0.30 5.44
CA LEU A 75 10.81 -0.17 5.13
C LEU A 75 10.67 -1.69 5.13
N PRO A 76 11.60 -2.51 4.60
CA PRO A 76 11.45 -3.96 4.65
C PRO A 76 11.28 -4.51 6.07
N VAL A 77 12.09 -4.04 7.02
CA VAL A 77 11.98 -4.43 8.45
C VAL A 77 10.66 -3.96 9.04
N ARG A 78 10.20 -2.75 8.67
CA ARG A 78 8.94 -2.20 9.14
C ARG A 78 7.75 -3.00 8.63
N MET A 79 7.72 -3.36 7.34
CA MET A 79 6.68 -4.18 6.74
C MET A 79 6.55 -5.55 7.44
N ARG A 80 7.68 -6.20 7.75
CA ARG A 80 7.70 -7.43 8.54
C ARG A 80 7.11 -7.24 9.93
N ALA A 81 7.57 -6.21 10.65
CA ALA A 81 7.12 -5.96 12.02
C ALA A 81 5.62 -5.69 12.08
N TYR A 82 5.09 -4.87 11.16
CA TYR A 82 3.68 -4.53 11.13
C TYR A 82 2.81 -5.71 10.70
N ALA A 83 3.22 -6.51 9.73
CA ALA A 83 2.49 -7.71 9.34
C ALA A 83 2.37 -8.69 10.51
N ALA A 84 3.48 -8.99 11.20
CA ALA A 84 3.49 -9.90 12.33
C ALA A 84 2.63 -9.40 13.50
N LEU A 85 2.69 -8.10 13.82
CA LEU A 85 1.88 -7.51 14.88
C LEU A 85 0.38 -7.48 14.54
N ALA A 86 0.04 -7.27 13.27
CA ALA A 86 -1.35 -7.34 12.82
C ALA A 86 -1.90 -8.76 12.94
N GLU A 87 -1.14 -9.77 12.51
CA GLU A 87 -1.51 -11.18 12.64
C GLU A 87 -1.66 -11.60 14.10
N GLU A 88 -0.72 -11.22 14.98
CA GLU A 88 -0.80 -11.51 16.41
C GLU A 88 -2.05 -10.88 17.04
N LYS A 89 -2.31 -9.60 16.73
CA LYS A 89 -3.41 -8.85 17.35
C LYS A 89 -4.79 -9.33 16.92
N TYR A 90 -4.96 -9.68 15.66
CA TYR A 90 -6.28 -9.97 15.09
C TYR A 90 -6.49 -11.43 14.72
N GLY A 91 -5.46 -12.27 14.75
CA GLY A 91 -5.56 -13.70 14.43
C GLY A 91 -5.93 -13.99 12.96
N LEU A 92 -5.68 -13.06 12.05
CA LEU A 92 -6.01 -13.16 10.63
C LEU A 92 -4.75 -13.04 9.77
N PRO A 93 -4.67 -13.77 8.63
CA PRO A 93 -3.59 -13.57 7.66
C PRO A 93 -3.50 -12.12 7.20
N THR A 94 -2.31 -11.60 7.01
CA THR A 94 -2.09 -10.22 6.58
C THR A 94 -1.49 -10.15 5.18
N TYR A 95 -2.07 -9.29 4.34
CA TYR A 95 -1.55 -8.91 3.02
C TYR A 95 -0.93 -7.52 3.11
N PRO A 96 0.42 -7.42 3.24
CA PRO A 96 1.09 -6.14 3.40
C PRO A 96 1.29 -5.45 2.04
N VAL A 97 1.03 -4.16 1.98
CA VAL A 97 1.17 -3.31 0.78
C VAL A 97 1.96 -2.06 1.14
N LEU A 98 3.02 -1.81 0.39
CA LEU A 98 3.81 -0.57 0.43
C LEU A 98 3.44 0.29 -0.78
N VAL A 99 2.94 1.49 -0.55
CA VAL A 99 2.62 2.46 -1.60
C VAL A 99 3.62 3.61 -1.54
N ASN A 100 4.49 3.72 -2.56
CA ASN A 100 5.41 4.83 -2.70
C ASN A 100 4.78 5.92 -3.55
N ILE A 101 4.75 7.17 -3.03
CA ILE A 101 4.11 8.30 -3.69
C ILE A 101 5.04 8.92 -4.74
N LEU A 102 6.32 9.13 -4.38
CA LEU A 102 7.35 9.71 -5.25
C LEU A 102 8.54 8.77 -5.42
N PRO A 103 9.26 8.84 -6.54
CA PRO A 103 10.50 8.11 -6.74
C PRO A 103 11.50 8.37 -5.60
N PRO A 104 12.37 7.42 -5.27
CA PRO A 104 13.43 7.64 -4.28
C PRO A 104 14.35 8.79 -4.71
N SER A 105 14.89 9.52 -3.74
CA SER A 105 15.81 10.66 -4.00
C SER A 105 17.21 10.21 -4.44
N GLU A 106 17.57 8.97 -4.19
CA GLU A 106 18.85 8.35 -4.52
C GLU A 106 18.62 7.07 -5.32
N THR A 107 19.68 6.53 -5.94
CA THR A 107 19.63 5.23 -6.64
C THR A 107 19.52 4.11 -5.60
N VAL A 108 18.35 3.97 -4.99
CA VAL A 108 18.03 2.94 -4.01
C VAL A 108 17.18 1.88 -4.69
N GLN A 109 17.61 0.62 -4.61
CA GLN A 109 16.78 -0.49 -5.07
C GLN A 109 15.59 -0.69 -4.14
N ILE A 110 14.38 -0.52 -4.65
CA ILE A 110 13.14 -0.81 -3.94
C ILE A 110 13.02 -2.34 -3.80
N ARG A 111 12.85 -2.80 -2.57
CA ARG A 111 12.71 -4.23 -2.26
C ARG A 111 11.25 -4.57 -2.06
N GLU A 112 10.84 -5.74 -2.53
CA GLU A 112 9.48 -6.30 -2.38
C GLU A 112 9.40 -7.34 -1.26
N ARG A 113 10.50 -7.47 -0.48
CA ARG A 113 10.58 -8.40 0.65
C ARG A 113 11.62 -7.97 1.66
N PHE A 114 11.40 -8.40 2.89
CA PHE A 114 12.42 -8.50 3.91
C PHE A 114 13.01 -9.91 3.90
N GLU A 115 14.31 -10.01 3.92
CA GLU A 115 15.03 -11.26 4.11
C GLU A 115 16.19 -11.06 5.09
N SER A 116 16.36 -12.01 5.99
CA SER A 116 17.54 -12.09 6.85
C SER A 116 17.95 -13.53 7.06
N ASN A 117 19.26 -13.74 7.13
CA ASN A 117 19.86 -14.99 7.58
C ASN A 117 20.91 -14.63 8.64
N PHE A 118 20.67 -15.04 9.88
CA PHE A 118 21.56 -14.77 10.99
C PHE A 118 21.76 -16.05 11.82
N LEU A 119 22.99 -16.50 11.95
CA LEU A 119 23.34 -17.74 12.66
C LEU A 119 22.53 -18.97 12.20
N GLY A 120 22.26 -19.09 10.90
CA GLY A 120 21.46 -20.18 10.34
C GLY A 120 19.94 -20.03 10.49
N LEU A 121 19.48 -19.01 11.21
CA LEU A 121 18.06 -18.69 11.33
C LEU A 121 17.63 -17.78 10.19
N GLN A 122 16.58 -18.19 9.47
CA GLN A 122 16.05 -17.45 8.32
C GLN A 122 14.75 -16.78 8.70
N ALA A 123 14.55 -15.57 8.19
CA ALA A 123 13.28 -14.88 8.25
C ALA A 123 13.00 -14.19 6.92
N ARG A 124 11.75 -14.30 6.45
CA ARG A 124 11.26 -13.70 5.22
C ARG A 124 9.89 -13.12 5.42
N GLN A 125 9.64 -11.95 4.83
CA GLN A 125 8.34 -11.34 4.70
C GLN A 125 8.22 -10.72 3.32
N ASP A 126 7.36 -11.27 2.49
CA ASP A 126 7.00 -10.68 1.20
C ASP A 126 5.91 -9.62 1.41
N TYR A 127 5.92 -8.59 0.57
CA TYR A 127 4.88 -7.56 0.53
C TYR A 127 4.74 -7.00 -0.89
N ARG A 128 3.54 -6.53 -1.22
CA ARG A 128 3.31 -5.88 -2.50
C ARG A 128 3.87 -4.46 -2.48
N VAL A 129 4.53 -4.05 -3.55
CA VAL A 129 4.97 -2.67 -3.77
C VAL A 129 4.16 -2.05 -4.90
N ILE A 130 3.65 -0.86 -4.65
CA ILE A 130 2.98 -0.01 -5.64
C ILE A 130 3.72 1.31 -5.70
N ASN A 131 4.28 1.62 -6.87
CA ASN A 131 4.93 2.89 -7.15
C ASN A 131 3.93 3.77 -7.92
N LEU A 132 3.43 4.85 -7.32
CA LEU A 132 2.36 5.63 -7.94
C LEU A 132 2.77 6.24 -9.28
N TRP A 133 4.04 6.59 -9.49
CA TRP A 133 4.54 7.10 -10.77
C TRP A 133 4.54 6.07 -11.91
N GLU A 134 4.30 4.79 -11.61
CA GLU A 134 4.17 3.69 -12.59
C GLU A 134 2.70 3.35 -12.87
N VAL A 135 1.78 3.84 -12.04
CA VAL A 135 0.34 3.59 -12.15
C VAL A 135 -0.28 4.54 -13.17
N ASP A 136 -0.99 3.99 -14.15
CA ASP A 136 -1.70 4.80 -15.16
C ASP A 136 -2.81 5.61 -14.49
N ALA A 137 -2.85 6.92 -14.78
CA ALA A 137 -3.85 7.82 -14.26
C ALA A 137 -5.29 7.44 -14.68
N LYS A 138 -5.47 6.72 -15.77
CA LYS A 138 -6.78 6.23 -16.23
C LYS A 138 -7.49 5.36 -15.19
N ILE A 139 -6.75 4.60 -14.38
CA ILE A 139 -7.31 3.71 -13.37
C ILE A 139 -8.20 4.45 -12.35
N VAL A 140 -7.88 5.72 -12.09
CA VAL A 140 -8.64 6.57 -11.16
C VAL A 140 -10.09 6.71 -11.61
N PHE A 141 -10.29 6.86 -12.91
CA PHE A 141 -11.61 7.08 -13.51
C PHE A 141 -12.29 5.76 -13.87
N GLU A 142 -11.56 4.80 -14.41
CA GLU A 142 -12.10 3.50 -14.85
C GLU A 142 -12.57 2.63 -13.67
N GLN A 143 -11.85 2.67 -12.54
CA GLN A 143 -12.19 1.88 -11.34
C GLN A 143 -12.83 2.71 -10.22
N SER A 144 -13.18 3.96 -10.48
CA SER A 144 -13.76 4.88 -9.48
C SER A 144 -12.92 4.97 -8.20
N LEU A 145 -11.59 4.94 -8.33
CA LEU A 145 -10.64 5.02 -7.22
C LEU A 145 -10.46 6.45 -6.73
N THR A 146 -11.50 7.02 -6.12
CA THR A 146 -11.50 8.41 -5.63
C THR A 146 -10.36 8.71 -4.65
N ALA A 147 -9.87 7.69 -3.92
CA ALA A 147 -8.73 7.81 -3.03
C ALA A 147 -7.42 8.20 -3.75
N LEU A 148 -7.31 7.93 -5.05
CA LEU A 148 -6.14 8.30 -5.87
C LEU A 148 -6.24 9.68 -6.50
N LEU A 149 -7.39 10.35 -6.46
CA LEU A 149 -7.57 11.69 -7.07
C LEU A 149 -6.50 12.71 -6.64
N PRO A 150 -6.12 12.82 -5.35
CA PRO A 150 -5.08 13.76 -4.93
C PRO A 150 -3.69 13.42 -5.48
N PHE A 151 -3.48 12.20 -5.94
CA PHE A 151 -2.21 11.71 -6.46
C PHE A 151 -2.13 11.75 -7.99
N VAL A 152 -3.19 12.13 -8.70
CA VAL A 152 -3.19 12.24 -10.17
C VAL A 152 -1.97 12.97 -10.74
N PRO A 153 -1.45 14.07 -10.13
CA PRO A 153 -0.27 14.75 -10.64
C PRO A 153 1.02 13.92 -10.61
N VAL A 154 1.08 12.85 -9.82
CA VAL A 154 2.27 11.97 -9.72
C VAL A 154 2.07 10.63 -10.43
N LEU A 155 0.86 10.33 -10.90
CA LEU A 155 0.58 9.13 -11.68
C LEU A 155 1.16 9.23 -13.09
N LYS A 156 1.38 8.08 -13.72
CA LYS A 156 1.83 8.01 -15.10
C LYS A 156 0.71 8.53 -16.03
N MET A 157 1.00 9.57 -16.79
CA MET A 157 0.14 10.04 -17.88
C MET A 157 0.58 9.36 -19.17
N GLU A 158 -0.34 8.84 -19.98
CA GLU A 158 -0.03 8.53 -21.36
C GLU A 158 0.35 9.83 -22.08
N GLU A 159 1.53 9.85 -22.72
CA GLU A 159 1.84 10.89 -23.67
C GLU A 159 0.76 10.86 -24.77
N ARG A 160 -0.01 11.94 -24.91
CA ARG A 160 -0.81 12.15 -26.10
C ARG A 160 0.17 12.07 -27.27
N GLN A 161 0.10 10.99 -28.05
CA GLN A 161 0.73 10.98 -29.37
C GLN A 161 0.18 12.24 -30.06
N ALA A 162 1.05 13.22 -30.20
CA ALA A 162 0.77 14.39 -31.01
C ALA A 162 0.43 13.86 -32.42
N LEU A 163 -0.85 13.84 -32.75
CA LEU A 163 -1.32 13.77 -34.11
C LEU A 163 -0.85 15.06 -34.80
N CYS A 164 0.46 15.11 -35.08
CA CYS A 164 1.03 16.08 -35.97
C CYS A 164 0.66 15.60 -37.37
N GLY A 165 -0.54 15.98 -37.79
CA GLY A 165 -0.93 15.94 -39.19
C GLY A 165 0.12 16.72 -39.96
N LYS A 166 0.87 16.04 -40.82
CA LYS A 166 1.63 16.70 -41.88
C LYS A 166 0.63 17.26 -42.89
N PRO A 167 0.89 18.47 -43.39
CA PRO A 167 0.09 19.13 -44.42
C PRO A 167 0.12 18.35 -45.75
#